data_a502ae949313f709f18bbb9b84f94065
#
_entry.id   a502ae949313f709f18bbb9b84f94065
#
_cell.length_a   1.000
_cell.length_b   1.000
_cell.length_c   1.000
_cell.angle_alpha   90.00
_cell.angle_beta   90.00
_cell.angle_gamma   90.00
#
_symmetry.space_group_name_H-M   'P 1'
#
loop_
_entity.id
_entity.type
_entity.pdbx_description
1 polymer ?
#
loop_
_entity_poly.entity_id
_entity_poly.type
_entity_poly.pdbx_seq_one_letter_code
_entity_poly.pdbx_strand_id
1 'polypeptide(L)'
;MAAEADAYVALLLIHLHFPDAGSLKAKRKDLASVKAQLHGRMGVSVAEVGHQDLWQRATLAASMTGGSLRVLEGASDRVERFLLERFPESCRIERTLASFDEISG
;
A
#
# COMPACT_ATOMS: atom_id res chain seq x y z
N MET A 1 -11.50 30.88 0.34
CA MET A 1 -11.18 30.88 -1.10
C MET A 1 -11.23 29.48 -1.64
N ALA A 2 -11.90 29.27 -2.76
CA ALA A 2 -11.93 27.96 -3.38
C ALA A 2 -10.53 27.56 -3.83
N ALA A 3 -10.18 26.31 -3.63
CA ALA A 3 -8.93 25.77 -4.12
C ALA A 3 -8.95 25.75 -5.65
N GLU A 4 -7.83 26.09 -6.27
CA GLU A 4 -7.69 26.00 -7.72
C GLU A 4 -7.64 24.53 -8.19
N ALA A 5 -7.34 23.63 -7.28
CA ALA A 5 -7.28 22.22 -7.54
C ALA A 5 -7.68 21.43 -6.30
N ASP A 6 -8.31 20.29 -6.53
CA ASP A 6 -8.64 19.33 -5.49
C ASP A 6 -7.59 18.22 -5.55
N ALA A 7 -6.74 18.13 -4.55
CA ALA A 7 -5.70 17.13 -4.47
C ALA A 7 -5.85 16.33 -3.19
N TYR A 8 -5.81 15.00 -3.36
CA TYR A 8 -5.95 14.06 -2.24
C TYR A 8 -4.87 13.00 -2.33
N VAL A 9 -4.54 12.42 -1.19
CA VAL A 9 -3.61 11.30 -1.11
C VAL A 9 -4.21 10.20 -0.25
N ALA A 10 -3.98 8.97 -0.66
CA ALA A 10 -4.23 7.79 0.16
C ALA A 10 -2.87 7.21 0.53
N LEU A 11 -2.67 6.94 1.81
CA LEU A 11 -1.48 6.27 2.31
C LEU A 11 -1.91 5.02 3.06
N LEU A 12 -1.37 3.87 2.66
CA LEU A 12 -1.65 2.59 3.28
C LEU A 12 -0.37 2.02 3.87
N LEU A 13 -0.45 1.58 5.14
CA LEU A 13 0.58 0.75 5.73
C LEU A 13 0.10 -0.69 5.65
N ILE A 14 0.90 -1.54 5.02
CA ILE A 14 0.54 -2.91 4.71
C ILE A 14 1.49 -3.82 5.49
N HIS A 15 0.95 -4.51 6.49
CA HIS A 15 1.72 -5.42 7.33
C HIS A 15 1.50 -6.84 6.84
N LEU A 16 2.58 -7.45 6.34
CA LEU A 16 2.55 -8.78 5.76
C LEU A 16 3.29 -9.78 6.61
N HIS A 17 2.78 -11.00 6.65
CA HIS A 17 3.42 -12.13 7.28
C HIS A 17 3.64 -13.23 6.23
N PHE A 18 4.83 -13.81 6.21
CA PHE A 18 5.22 -14.86 5.28
C PHE A 18 5.56 -16.11 6.09
N PRO A 19 4.56 -16.85 6.58
CA PRO A 19 4.82 -17.99 7.48
C PRO A 19 5.63 -19.10 6.82
N ASP A 20 5.54 -19.24 5.50
CA ASP A 20 6.23 -20.28 4.74
C ASP A 20 7.59 -19.85 4.19
N ALA A 21 7.99 -18.58 4.40
CA ALA A 21 9.27 -18.10 3.91
C ALA A 21 10.40 -18.73 4.72
N GLY A 22 11.30 -19.45 4.04
CA GLY A 22 12.44 -20.13 4.66
C GLY A 22 13.71 -19.30 4.62
N SER A 23 13.70 -18.08 4.07
CA SER A 23 14.88 -17.26 3.92
C SER A 23 14.51 -15.84 3.52
N LEU A 24 15.46 -14.90 3.67
CA LEU A 24 15.30 -13.54 3.15
C LEU A 24 15.17 -13.53 1.63
N LYS A 25 15.84 -14.44 0.96
CA LYS A 25 15.75 -14.55 -0.51
C LYS A 25 14.33 -14.89 -0.95
N ALA A 26 13.69 -15.86 -0.29
CA ALA A 26 12.31 -16.23 -0.60
C ALA A 26 11.35 -15.08 -0.35
N LYS A 27 11.49 -14.38 0.79
CA LYS A 27 10.69 -13.21 1.13
C LYS A 27 10.86 -12.12 0.09
N ARG A 28 12.10 -11.81 -0.31
CA ARG A 28 12.38 -10.75 -1.28
C ARG A 28 11.74 -11.04 -2.64
N LYS A 29 11.72 -12.31 -3.04
CA LYS A 29 11.08 -12.71 -4.29
C LYS A 29 9.57 -12.45 -4.24
N ASP A 30 8.92 -12.82 -3.14
CA ASP A 30 7.49 -12.59 -2.97
C ASP A 30 7.17 -11.09 -2.92
N LEU A 31 7.97 -10.32 -2.18
CA LEU A 31 7.80 -8.86 -2.10
C LEU A 31 7.99 -8.18 -3.44
N ALA A 32 8.99 -8.60 -4.21
CA ALA A 32 9.22 -8.03 -5.54
C ALA A 32 8.00 -8.24 -6.44
N SER A 33 7.40 -9.44 -6.38
CA SER A 33 6.19 -9.74 -7.13
C SER A 33 5.01 -8.86 -6.73
N VAL A 34 4.79 -8.72 -5.41
CA VAL A 34 3.69 -7.88 -4.89
C VAL A 34 3.88 -6.42 -5.28
N LYS A 35 5.10 -5.89 -5.08
CA LYS A 35 5.39 -4.49 -5.43
C LYS A 35 5.22 -4.24 -6.93
N ALA A 36 5.66 -5.17 -7.76
CA ALA A 36 5.51 -5.05 -9.21
C ALA A 36 4.04 -5.02 -9.63
N GLN A 37 3.21 -5.85 -9.00
CA GLN A 37 1.78 -5.87 -9.31
C GLN A 37 1.07 -4.61 -8.83
N LEU A 38 1.38 -4.13 -7.63
CA LEU A 38 0.81 -2.89 -7.11
C LEU A 38 1.19 -1.70 -8.00
N HIS A 39 2.46 -1.60 -8.37
CA HIS A 39 2.95 -0.52 -9.22
C HIS A 39 2.44 -0.65 -10.65
N GLY A 40 2.63 -1.80 -11.27
CA GLY A 40 2.36 -1.99 -12.69
C GLY A 40 0.88 -2.10 -13.04
N ARG A 41 0.09 -2.75 -12.20
CA ARG A 41 -1.34 -2.99 -12.48
C ARG A 41 -2.26 -1.95 -11.86
N MET A 42 -1.87 -1.39 -10.73
CA MET A 42 -2.74 -0.49 -9.96
C MET A 42 -2.24 0.93 -9.87
N GLY A 43 -1.05 1.22 -10.42
CA GLY A 43 -0.49 2.57 -10.41
C GLY A 43 -0.14 3.09 -9.04
N VAL A 44 0.22 2.20 -8.12
CA VAL A 44 0.51 2.54 -6.72
C VAL A 44 2.01 2.71 -6.54
N SER A 45 2.40 3.77 -5.83
CA SER A 45 3.79 3.93 -5.39
C SER A 45 3.99 3.11 -4.13
N VAL A 46 5.02 2.26 -4.08
CA VAL A 46 5.22 1.31 -2.98
C VAL A 46 6.67 1.34 -2.52
N ALA A 47 6.85 1.32 -1.19
CA ALA A 47 8.17 1.21 -0.57
C ALA A 47 8.12 0.22 0.58
N GLU A 48 9.19 -0.53 0.78
CA GLU A 48 9.36 -1.34 1.98
C GLU A 48 9.85 -0.43 3.10
N VAL A 49 9.13 -0.39 4.22
CA VAL A 49 9.39 0.57 5.30
C VAL A 49 9.64 -0.06 6.66
N GLY A 50 9.54 -1.38 6.78
CA GLY A 50 9.80 -2.05 8.05
C GLY A 50 10.07 -3.53 7.90
N HIS A 51 10.75 -4.08 8.90
CA HIS A 51 11.07 -5.50 9.00
C HIS A 51 11.92 -6.05 7.84
N GLN A 52 12.80 -5.20 7.27
CA GLN A 52 13.60 -5.60 6.12
C GLN A 52 14.54 -6.76 6.40
N ASP A 53 15.01 -6.89 7.63
CA ASP A 53 15.93 -7.96 8.04
C ASP A 53 15.22 -9.23 8.52
N LEU A 54 13.91 -9.21 8.62
CA LEU A 54 13.14 -10.38 9.05
C LEU A 54 12.59 -11.11 7.82
N TRP A 55 12.79 -12.42 7.76
CA TRP A 55 12.36 -13.20 6.60
C TRP A 55 10.86 -13.53 6.58
N GLN A 56 10.17 -13.41 7.72
CA GLN A 56 8.75 -13.76 7.82
C GLN A 56 7.82 -12.56 7.94
N ARG A 57 8.37 -11.33 7.93
CA ARG A 57 7.57 -10.11 8.05
C ARG A 57 8.04 -9.03 7.10
N ALA A 58 7.09 -8.23 6.65
CA ALA A 58 7.39 -7.03 5.88
C ALA A 58 6.32 -5.98 6.17
N THR A 59 6.73 -4.72 6.15
CA THR A 59 5.79 -3.60 6.16
C THR A 59 6.06 -2.76 4.92
N LEU A 60 5.01 -2.58 4.12
CA LEU A 60 5.05 -1.73 2.94
C LEU A 60 4.25 -0.47 3.20
N ALA A 61 4.72 0.64 2.63
CA ALA A 61 3.94 1.86 2.50
C ALA A 61 3.54 1.99 1.04
N ALA A 62 2.25 2.21 0.79
CA ALA A 62 1.73 2.40 -0.55
C ALA A 62 0.98 3.71 -0.61
N SER A 63 1.15 4.47 -1.69
CA SER A 63 0.46 5.74 -1.83
C SER A 63 -0.14 5.91 -3.22
N MET A 64 -1.23 6.67 -3.25
CA MET A 64 -1.95 7.04 -4.47
C MET A 64 -2.40 8.48 -4.33
N THR A 65 -2.44 9.19 -5.45
CA THR A 65 -2.98 10.54 -5.50
C THR A 65 -4.18 10.59 -6.44
N GLY A 66 -5.03 11.57 -6.24
CA GLY A 66 -6.17 11.75 -7.11
C GLY A 66 -6.88 13.08 -6.85
N GLY A 67 -7.76 13.45 -7.75
CA GLY A 67 -8.55 14.67 -7.66
C GLY A 67 -9.89 14.49 -6.98
N SER A 68 -10.20 13.31 -6.47
CA SER A 68 -11.48 13.00 -5.84
C SER A 68 -11.26 12.00 -4.72
N LEU A 69 -11.79 12.33 -3.55
CA LEU A 69 -11.74 11.43 -2.40
C LEU A 69 -12.44 10.11 -2.70
N ARG A 70 -13.59 10.17 -3.36
CA ARG A 70 -14.38 9.00 -3.74
C ARG A 70 -13.59 8.05 -4.65
N VAL A 71 -12.88 8.62 -5.63
CA VAL A 71 -12.04 7.83 -6.54
C VAL A 71 -10.91 7.15 -5.78
N LEU A 72 -10.29 7.87 -4.86
CA LEU A 72 -9.21 7.30 -4.03
C LEU A 72 -9.71 6.21 -3.07
N GLU A 73 -10.90 6.38 -2.52
CA GLU A 73 -11.50 5.33 -1.69
C GLU A 73 -11.69 4.05 -2.51
N GLY A 74 -12.23 4.16 -3.72
CA GLY A 74 -12.40 3.01 -4.60
C GLY A 74 -11.08 2.36 -5.00
N ALA A 75 -10.06 3.16 -5.29
CA ALA A 75 -8.74 2.65 -5.62
C ALA A 75 -8.10 1.94 -4.42
N SER A 76 -8.25 2.51 -3.23
CA SER A 76 -7.77 1.90 -1.99
C SER A 76 -8.48 0.57 -1.71
N ASP A 77 -9.78 0.50 -1.94
CA ASP A 77 -10.54 -0.74 -1.78
C ASP A 77 -10.02 -1.84 -2.71
N ARG A 78 -9.68 -1.49 -3.95
CA ARG A 78 -9.12 -2.46 -4.91
C ARG A 78 -7.76 -2.98 -4.46
N VAL A 79 -6.91 -2.09 -3.93
CA VAL A 79 -5.59 -2.48 -3.41
C VAL A 79 -5.75 -3.42 -2.23
N GLU A 80 -6.63 -3.09 -1.28
CA GLU A 80 -6.87 -3.94 -0.12
C GLU A 80 -7.42 -5.30 -0.52
N ARG A 81 -8.35 -5.33 -1.45
CA ARG A 81 -8.92 -6.60 -1.95
C ARG A 81 -7.84 -7.48 -2.57
N PHE A 82 -7.00 -6.90 -3.42
CA PHE A 82 -5.89 -7.62 -4.03
C PHE A 82 -4.98 -8.23 -2.96
N LEU A 83 -4.61 -7.46 -1.95
CA LEU A 83 -3.70 -7.91 -0.89
C LEU A 83 -4.33 -8.96 0.00
N LEU A 84 -5.60 -8.79 0.37
CA LEU A 84 -6.30 -9.75 1.23
C LEU A 84 -6.57 -11.07 0.52
N GLU A 85 -6.79 -11.05 -0.79
CA GLU A 85 -6.92 -12.27 -1.59
C GLU A 85 -5.58 -13.01 -1.71
N ARG A 86 -4.48 -12.26 -1.87
CA ARG A 86 -3.16 -12.85 -2.01
C ARG A 86 -2.59 -13.36 -0.68
N PHE A 87 -2.91 -12.67 0.41
CA PHE A 87 -2.41 -12.98 1.75
C PHE A 87 -3.59 -13.15 2.72
N PRO A 88 -4.42 -14.17 2.54
CA PRO A 88 -5.52 -14.39 3.46
C PRO A 88 -4.98 -14.66 4.87
N GLU A 89 -5.52 -13.96 5.86
CA GLU A 89 -5.13 -14.08 7.27
C GLU A 89 -3.68 -13.64 7.59
N SER A 90 -2.93 -13.16 6.59
CA SER A 90 -1.53 -12.77 6.76
C SER A 90 -1.28 -11.31 6.40
N CYS A 91 -2.32 -10.51 6.31
CA CYS A 91 -2.23 -9.12 5.89
C CYS A 91 -3.09 -8.24 6.80
N ARG A 92 -2.51 -7.16 7.32
CA ARG A 92 -3.22 -6.13 8.06
C ARG A 92 -2.92 -4.79 7.42
N ILE A 93 -3.95 -4.00 7.17
CA ILE A 93 -3.80 -2.73 6.45
C ILE A 93 -4.35 -1.59 7.29
N GLU A 94 -3.55 -0.53 7.40
CA GLU A 94 -3.98 0.74 7.96
C GLU A 94 -4.08 1.73 6.81
N ARG A 95 -5.17 2.50 6.76
CA ARG A 95 -5.45 3.42 5.66
C ARG A 95 -5.68 4.82 6.19
N THR A 96 -5.06 5.82 5.56
CA THR A 96 -5.32 7.24 5.79
C THR A 96 -5.52 7.92 4.45
N LEU A 97 -6.60 8.71 4.35
CA LEU A 97 -6.86 9.56 3.20
C LEU A 97 -6.92 11.00 3.68
N ALA A 98 -6.29 11.90 2.93
CA ALA A 98 -6.25 13.31 3.31
C ALA A 98 -6.22 14.20 2.08
N SER A 99 -6.75 15.41 2.24
CA SER A 99 -6.63 16.45 1.23
C SER A 99 -5.28 17.16 1.36
N PHE A 100 -4.89 17.84 0.31
CA PHE A 100 -3.69 18.70 0.36
C PHE A 100 -3.79 19.73 1.49
N ASP A 101 -4.98 20.34 1.65
CA ASP A 101 -5.18 21.35 2.69
C ASP A 101 -5.03 20.79 4.09
N GLU A 102 -5.51 19.58 4.33
CA GLU A 102 -5.34 18.92 5.63
C GLU A 102 -3.88 18.64 5.96
N ILE A 103 -3.11 18.21 4.95
CA ILE A 103 -1.69 17.90 5.15
C ILE A 103 -0.84 19.15 5.29
N SER A 104 -1.12 20.17 4.50
CA SER A 104 -0.33 21.39 4.50
C SER A 104 -0.66 22.34 5.67
N GLY A 105 -1.71 22.04 6.38
CA GLY A 105 -2.08 22.73 7.58
C GLY A 105 -2.92 23.92 7.38
#